data_446155db33a6e6fa4fc34f9a5a065101
#
_entry.id   446155db33a6e6fa4fc34f9a5a065101
#
_cell.length_a   1.000
_cell.length_b   1.000
_cell.length_c   1.000
_cell.angle_alpha   90.00
_cell.angle_beta   90.00
_cell.angle_gamma   90.00
#
_symmetry.space_group_name_H-M   'P 1'
#
loop_
_entity.id
_entity.type
_entity.pdbx_description
1 polymer ?
#
loop_
_entity_poly.entity_id
_entity_poly.type
_entity_poly.pdbx_seq_one_letter_code
_entity_poly.pdbx_strand_id
1 'polypeptide(L)'
;WSLLLRENYPSWLYPITKGATTIWAHWAGIMENGDFWTRDMNSYNHYAYGAVADWVYGNAAGIRPLDGYPAYEKISVSPLPDKRLGWLSCSYRSRHGLIRSDWKLQGDQWRYEIETPVDAVITIAGQKHEVAPGTWIFFSAVE
;
A
#
# COMPACT_ATOMS: atom_id res chain seq x y z
N TRP A 1 1.62 -2.87 -8.49
CA TRP A 1 2.81 -3.48 -7.86
C TRP A 1 4.06 -3.41 -8.73
N SER A 2 3.99 -3.76 -10.02
CA SER A 2 5.18 -3.80 -10.89
C SER A 2 5.92 -2.48 -10.98
N LEU A 3 5.23 -1.34 -10.92
CA LEU A 3 5.86 -0.02 -10.86
C LEU A 3 6.56 0.22 -9.51
N LEU A 4 5.86 -0.09 -8.40
CA LEU A 4 6.37 0.15 -7.04
C LEU A 4 7.58 -0.74 -6.71
N LEU A 5 7.55 -2.01 -7.12
CA LEU A 5 8.58 -3.00 -6.81
C LEU A 5 9.70 -3.08 -7.86
N ARG A 6 9.79 -2.09 -8.73
CA ARG A 6 10.82 -2.03 -9.77
C ARG A 6 12.13 -1.47 -9.22
N GLU A 7 13.22 -2.19 -9.44
CA GLU A 7 14.56 -1.80 -8.99
C GLU A 7 15.44 -1.21 -10.10
N ASN A 8 15.14 -1.52 -11.39
CA ASN A 8 15.93 -1.06 -12.52
C ASN A 8 15.81 0.46 -12.69
N TYR A 9 16.94 1.08 -13.10
CA TYR A 9 16.99 2.51 -13.41
C TYR A 9 16.08 2.90 -14.60
N PRO A 10 15.32 4.01 -14.52
CA PRO A 10 14.91 4.70 -13.30
C PRO A 10 13.64 4.07 -12.71
N SER A 11 13.51 4.00 -11.39
CA SER A 11 12.33 3.41 -10.75
C SER A 11 12.19 3.83 -9.29
N TRP A 12 11.11 3.37 -8.61
CA TRP A 12 10.86 3.60 -7.20
C TRP A 12 11.96 3.07 -6.28
N LEU A 13 12.41 1.83 -6.52
CA LEU A 13 13.39 1.19 -5.63
C LEU A 13 14.84 1.46 -6.04
N TYR A 14 15.09 1.97 -7.25
CA TYR A 14 16.42 2.30 -7.69
C TYR A 14 17.19 3.23 -6.73
N PRO A 15 16.61 4.35 -6.23
CA PRO A 15 17.27 5.17 -5.22
C PRO A 15 17.70 4.38 -3.98
N ILE A 16 16.89 3.42 -3.54
CA ILE A 16 17.22 2.57 -2.39
C ILE A 16 18.44 1.70 -2.68
N THR A 17 18.57 1.16 -3.88
CA THR A 17 19.78 0.39 -4.29
C THR A 17 21.06 1.25 -4.29
N LYS A 18 20.91 2.58 -4.34
CA LYS A 18 22.00 3.56 -4.21
C LYS A 18 22.18 4.09 -2.79
N GLY A 19 21.51 3.48 -1.80
CA GLY A 19 21.63 3.85 -0.39
C GLY A 19 20.77 5.03 0.05
N ALA A 20 19.73 5.40 -0.72
CA ALA A 20 18.81 6.46 -0.34
C ALA A 20 18.06 6.14 0.95
N THR A 21 18.00 7.11 1.86
CA THR A 21 17.22 7.06 3.11
C THR A 21 16.04 8.03 3.10
N THR A 22 15.92 8.81 2.03
CA THR A 22 14.89 9.82 1.80
C THR A 22 14.35 9.71 0.37
N ILE A 23 13.19 10.28 0.12
CA ILE A 23 12.60 10.31 -1.24
C ILE A 23 13.30 11.37 -2.07
N TRP A 24 13.81 10.97 -3.24
CA TRP A 24 14.43 11.87 -4.19
C TRP A 24 13.40 12.58 -5.06
N ALA A 25 13.74 13.81 -5.53
CA ALA A 25 12.91 14.56 -6.47
C ALA A 25 12.75 13.85 -7.82
N HIS A 26 13.75 13.07 -8.21
CA HIS A 26 13.79 12.28 -9.45
C HIS A 26 14.26 10.86 -9.16
N TRP A 27 13.59 9.86 -9.74
CA TRP A 27 14.04 8.47 -9.67
C TRP A 27 15.44 8.27 -10.30
N ALA A 28 15.80 9.18 -11.21
CA ALA A 28 17.08 9.21 -11.92
C ALA A 28 18.11 10.16 -11.28
N GLY A 29 17.88 10.62 -10.05
CA GLY A 29 18.72 11.66 -9.40
C GLY A 29 20.21 11.35 -9.42
N ILE A 30 20.59 10.08 -9.26
CA ILE A 30 21.92 9.55 -9.54
C ILE A 30 21.77 8.55 -10.69
N MET A 31 22.48 8.78 -11.78
CA MET A 31 22.48 7.89 -12.96
C MET A 31 23.22 6.58 -12.68
N GLU A 32 23.11 5.61 -13.58
CA GLU A 32 23.77 4.31 -13.43
C GLU A 32 25.29 4.42 -13.34
N ASN A 33 25.89 5.38 -14.06
CA ASN A 33 27.33 5.69 -14.04
C ASN A 33 27.79 6.43 -12.76
N GLY A 34 26.86 6.78 -11.86
CA GLY A 34 27.14 7.48 -10.61
C GLY A 34 27.10 9.01 -10.71
N ASP A 35 26.88 9.56 -11.90
CA ASP A 35 26.76 11.01 -12.08
C ASP A 35 25.38 11.52 -11.67
N PHE A 36 25.27 12.81 -11.39
CA PHE A 36 23.98 13.47 -11.19
C PHE A 36 23.24 13.64 -12.52
N TRP A 37 21.93 13.34 -12.53
CA TRP A 37 21.08 13.59 -13.69
C TRP A 37 21.07 15.07 -14.09
N THR A 38 21.03 15.97 -13.12
CA THR A 38 21.18 17.42 -13.32
C THR A 38 21.83 18.06 -12.11
N ARG A 39 22.49 19.20 -12.33
CA ARG A 39 23.09 19.99 -11.22
C ARG A 39 22.13 21.03 -10.66
N ASP A 40 21.12 21.44 -11.43
CA ASP A 40 20.29 22.61 -11.13
C ASP A 40 18.99 22.25 -10.41
N MET A 41 18.44 21.05 -10.66
CA MET A 41 17.18 20.58 -10.07
C MET A 41 17.30 19.14 -9.57
N ASN A 42 18.05 18.95 -8.51
CA ASN A 42 18.24 17.63 -7.93
C ASN A 42 18.15 17.69 -6.40
N SER A 43 17.03 17.30 -5.86
CA SER A 43 16.83 17.20 -4.42
C SER A 43 16.78 15.74 -3.98
N TYR A 44 17.54 15.41 -2.95
CA TYR A 44 17.56 14.08 -2.34
C TYR A 44 16.62 13.97 -1.14
N ASN A 45 15.88 15.03 -0.84
CA ASN A 45 14.86 15.06 0.20
C ASN A 45 13.63 15.83 -0.30
N HIS A 46 12.80 15.16 -1.11
CA HIS A 46 11.64 15.78 -1.74
C HIS A 46 10.40 14.90 -1.55
N TYR A 47 9.35 15.46 -0.98
CA TYR A 47 8.18 14.66 -0.54
C TYR A 47 7.22 14.23 -1.66
N ALA A 48 7.30 14.80 -2.87
CA ALA A 48 6.26 14.65 -3.90
C ALA A 48 5.91 13.18 -4.21
N TYR A 49 6.91 12.33 -4.38
CA TYR A 49 6.68 10.90 -4.62
C TYR A 49 6.19 10.12 -3.38
N GLY A 50 6.21 10.74 -2.19
CA GLY A 50 5.57 10.20 -1.00
C GLY A 50 4.06 10.02 -1.16
N ALA A 51 3.43 10.67 -2.17
CA ALA A 51 2.04 10.46 -2.56
C ALA A 51 1.72 8.99 -2.89
N VAL A 52 2.71 8.15 -3.17
CA VAL A 52 2.51 6.69 -3.32
C VAL A 52 1.90 6.04 -2.09
N ALA A 53 2.04 6.65 -0.91
CA ALA A 53 1.40 6.18 0.32
C ALA A 53 -0.13 6.10 0.18
N ASP A 54 -0.78 7.01 -0.56
CA ASP A 54 -2.22 6.91 -0.85
C ASP A 54 -2.56 5.61 -1.59
N TRP A 55 -1.72 5.24 -2.57
CA TRP A 55 -1.89 3.96 -3.27
C TRP A 55 -1.69 2.75 -2.34
N VAL A 56 -0.69 2.82 -1.45
CA VAL A 56 -0.45 1.73 -0.47
C VAL A 56 -1.65 1.56 0.45
N TYR A 57 -2.15 2.64 1.03
CA TYR A 57 -3.34 2.59 1.88
C TYR A 57 -4.59 2.16 1.11
N GLY A 58 -4.86 2.81 -0.01
CA GLY A 58 -6.11 2.64 -0.74
C GLY A 58 -6.19 1.40 -1.64
N ASN A 59 -5.05 0.80 -2.02
CA ASN A 59 -5.03 -0.37 -2.90
C ASN A 59 -4.27 -1.54 -2.28
N ALA A 60 -3.01 -1.38 -1.87
CA ALA A 60 -2.27 -2.49 -1.31
C ALA A 60 -2.93 -3.04 -0.03
N ALA A 61 -3.28 -2.16 0.91
CA ALA A 61 -4.09 -2.47 2.08
C ALA A 61 -5.60 -2.47 1.77
N GLY A 62 -6.03 -1.71 0.75
CA GLY A 62 -7.40 -1.62 0.30
C GLY A 62 -8.33 -0.80 1.17
N ILE A 63 -7.80 0.04 2.07
CA ILE A 63 -8.60 0.83 3.02
C ILE A 63 -9.09 2.11 2.35
N ARG A 64 -10.41 2.26 2.20
CA ARG A 64 -11.07 3.46 1.66
C ARG A 64 -12.36 3.78 2.39
N PRO A 65 -12.81 5.04 2.44
CA PRO A 65 -14.19 5.32 2.79
C PRO A 65 -15.11 4.66 1.75
N LEU A 66 -16.26 4.14 2.18
CA LEU A 66 -17.26 3.63 1.27
C LEU A 66 -17.94 4.81 0.54
N ASP A 67 -18.23 4.66 -0.75
CA ASP A 67 -18.85 5.70 -1.55
C ASP A 67 -20.16 6.18 -0.90
N GLY A 68 -20.31 7.50 -0.80
CA GLY A 68 -21.45 8.13 -0.11
C GLY A 68 -21.32 8.22 1.43
N TYR A 69 -20.23 7.69 2.02
CA TYR A 69 -19.98 7.73 3.46
C TYR A 69 -18.63 8.39 3.77
N PRO A 70 -18.57 9.75 3.80
CA PRO A 70 -17.33 10.48 4.00
C PRO A 70 -16.73 10.21 5.37
N ALA A 71 -15.45 10.58 5.54
CA ALA A 71 -14.73 10.50 6.81
C ALA A 71 -14.74 9.11 7.48
N TYR A 72 -14.86 8.04 6.68
CA TYR A 72 -14.89 6.65 7.15
C TYR A 72 -16.10 6.30 8.04
N GLU A 73 -17.26 6.92 7.81
CA GLU A 73 -18.52 6.57 8.47
C GLU A 73 -18.93 5.12 8.17
N LYS A 74 -18.67 4.66 6.95
CA LYS A 74 -18.56 3.26 6.55
C LYS A 74 -17.33 3.08 5.70
N ILE A 75 -16.79 1.88 5.66
CA ILE A 75 -15.53 1.61 4.95
C ILE A 75 -15.67 0.52 3.92
N SER A 76 -14.85 0.62 2.89
CA SER A 76 -14.55 -0.46 1.95
C SER A 76 -13.14 -0.95 2.22
N VAL A 77 -12.94 -2.27 2.33
CA VAL A 77 -11.61 -2.87 2.45
C VAL A 77 -11.45 -3.92 1.35
N SER A 78 -10.56 -3.64 0.40
CA SER A 78 -10.28 -4.52 -0.74
C SER A 78 -8.77 -4.65 -0.96
N PRO A 79 -8.09 -5.47 -0.16
CA PRO A 79 -6.63 -5.62 -0.24
C PRO A 79 -6.20 -6.25 -1.56
N LEU A 80 -5.03 -5.81 -2.04
CA LEU A 80 -4.40 -6.32 -3.24
C LEU A 80 -3.04 -6.95 -2.88
N PRO A 81 -3.00 -8.22 -2.47
CA PRO A 81 -1.75 -8.88 -2.09
C PRO A 81 -0.83 -9.12 -3.30
N ASP A 82 0.48 -9.23 -3.03
CA ASP A 82 1.48 -9.55 -4.04
C ASP A 82 2.53 -10.51 -3.47
N LYS A 83 2.81 -11.59 -4.22
CA LYS A 83 3.75 -12.65 -3.81
C LYS A 83 5.17 -12.14 -3.55
N ARG A 84 5.60 -11.10 -4.29
CA ARG A 84 6.93 -10.52 -4.15
C ARG A 84 7.13 -9.84 -2.80
N LEU A 85 6.05 -9.27 -2.23
CA LEU A 85 6.06 -8.68 -0.91
C LEU A 85 5.80 -9.73 0.19
N GLY A 86 4.91 -10.69 -0.07
CA GLY A 86 4.57 -11.78 0.82
C GLY A 86 3.69 -11.41 2.01
N TRP A 87 3.73 -10.19 2.49
CA TRP A 87 2.90 -9.69 3.59
C TRP A 87 2.80 -8.16 3.58
N LEU A 88 1.75 -7.65 4.20
CA LEU A 88 1.58 -6.24 4.51
C LEU A 88 0.79 -6.12 5.81
N SER A 89 1.18 -5.19 6.66
CA SER A 89 0.39 -4.74 7.81
C SER A 89 0.17 -3.25 7.70
N CYS A 90 -1.09 -2.83 7.69
CA CYS A 90 -1.47 -1.45 7.53
C CYS A 90 -2.59 -1.08 8.49
N SER A 91 -2.45 0.06 9.15
CA SER A 91 -3.49 0.59 10.04
C SER A 91 -3.70 2.08 9.83
N TYR A 92 -4.95 2.49 9.98
CA TYR A 92 -5.36 3.89 9.93
C TYR A 92 -6.28 4.21 11.11
N ARG A 93 -5.96 5.24 11.86
CA ARG A 93 -6.79 5.71 12.97
C ARG A 93 -7.77 6.76 12.47
N SER A 94 -8.99 6.35 12.17
CA SER A 94 -10.07 7.25 11.80
C SER A 94 -10.68 7.95 13.04
N ARG A 95 -11.58 8.90 12.79
CA ARG A 95 -12.40 9.50 13.88
C ARG A 95 -13.31 8.49 14.59
N HIS A 96 -13.60 7.34 13.97
CA HIS A 96 -14.48 6.30 14.49
C HIS A 96 -13.69 5.18 15.20
N GLY A 97 -12.36 5.15 15.09
CA GLY A 97 -11.50 4.15 15.70
C GLY A 97 -10.43 3.62 14.75
N LEU A 98 -9.80 2.53 15.16
CA LEU A 98 -8.74 1.87 14.40
C LEU A 98 -9.34 1.03 13.28
N ILE A 99 -8.80 1.22 12.07
CA ILE A 99 -9.01 0.36 10.91
C ILE A 99 -7.67 -0.35 10.66
N ARG A 100 -7.68 -1.66 10.51
CA ARG A 100 -6.50 -2.46 10.16
C ARG A 100 -6.81 -3.34 8.97
N SER A 101 -5.84 -3.49 8.10
CA SER A 101 -5.87 -4.44 6.99
C SER A 101 -4.50 -5.09 6.87
N ASP A 102 -4.40 -6.31 7.33
CA ASP A 102 -3.21 -7.14 7.26
C ASP A 102 -3.45 -8.29 6.29
N TRP A 103 -2.45 -8.61 5.48
CA TRP A 103 -2.47 -9.82 4.68
C TRP A 103 -1.09 -10.49 4.65
N LYS A 104 -1.10 -11.80 4.56
CA LYS A 104 0.12 -12.61 4.58
C LYS A 104 -0.05 -13.88 3.75
N LEU A 105 1.00 -14.21 3.00
CA LEU A 105 1.12 -15.49 2.32
C LEU A 105 1.38 -16.61 3.35
N GLN A 106 0.56 -17.65 3.32
CA GLN A 106 0.68 -18.84 4.17
C GLN A 106 0.56 -20.09 3.29
N GLY A 107 1.69 -20.66 2.90
CA GLY A 107 1.72 -21.75 1.93
C GLY A 107 1.22 -21.28 0.57
N ASP A 108 0.13 -21.88 0.10
CA ASP A 108 -0.55 -21.60 -1.16
C ASP A 108 -1.80 -20.72 -1.01
N GLN A 109 -1.99 -20.11 0.15
CA GLN A 109 -3.14 -19.27 0.46
C GLN A 109 -2.71 -17.90 0.99
N TRP A 110 -3.55 -16.91 0.70
CA TRP A 110 -3.53 -15.61 1.38
C TRP A 110 -4.40 -15.68 2.62
N ARG A 111 -3.87 -15.26 3.77
CA ARG A 111 -4.63 -14.98 4.98
C ARG A 111 -4.76 -13.47 5.14
N TYR A 112 -5.98 -13.02 5.37
CA TYR A 112 -6.30 -11.62 5.64
C TYR A 112 -6.85 -11.49 7.07
N GLU A 113 -6.45 -10.44 7.77
CA GLU A 113 -7.00 -10.05 9.07
C GLU A 113 -7.38 -8.58 8.99
N ILE A 114 -8.68 -8.29 9.12
CA ILE A 114 -9.24 -6.97 8.93
C ILE A 114 -10.01 -6.57 10.18
N GLU A 115 -9.63 -5.44 10.76
CA GLU A 115 -10.31 -4.83 11.91
C GLU A 115 -11.03 -3.56 11.45
N THR A 116 -12.29 -3.42 11.82
CA THR A 116 -13.11 -2.26 11.48
C THR A 116 -13.89 -1.76 12.69
N PRO A 117 -13.89 -0.44 12.96
CA PRO A 117 -14.67 0.18 14.04
C PRO A 117 -16.10 0.53 13.62
N VAL A 118 -16.45 0.38 12.35
CA VAL A 118 -17.74 0.71 11.75
C VAL A 118 -18.17 -0.40 10.80
N ASP A 119 -19.41 -0.34 10.29
CA ASP A 119 -19.86 -1.22 9.21
C ASP A 119 -18.94 -1.12 8.01
N ALA A 120 -18.63 -2.26 7.40
CA ALA A 120 -17.72 -2.33 6.28
C ALA A 120 -18.19 -3.28 5.18
N VAL A 121 -17.73 -3.00 3.95
CA VAL A 121 -17.78 -3.93 2.82
C VAL A 121 -16.36 -4.42 2.57
N ILE A 122 -16.10 -5.69 2.90
CA ILE A 122 -14.80 -6.33 2.67
C ILE A 122 -14.89 -7.15 1.39
N THR A 123 -13.95 -6.91 0.46
CA THR A 123 -13.88 -7.65 -0.81
C THR A 123 -12.61 -8.48 -0.85
N ILE A 124 -12.74 -9.81 -0.85
CA ILE A 124 -11.61 -10.75 -0.94
C ILE A 124 -11.79 -11.62 -2.19
N ALA A 125 -10.78 -11.62 -3.06
CA ALA A 125 -10.82 -12.38 -4.32
C ALA A 125 -12.14 -12.17 -5.10
N GLY A 126 -12.60 -10.93 -5.17
CA GLY A 126 -13.84 -10.55 -5.87
C GLY A 126 -15.15 -10.83 -5.11
N GLN A 127 -15.11 -11.53 -3.98
CA GLN A 127 -16.30 -11.80 -3.16
C GLN A 127 -16.49 -10.69 -2.13
N LYS A 128 -17.70 -10.13 -2.07
CA LYS A 128 -18.11 -9.08 -1.13
C LYS A 128 -18.72 -9.65 0.13
N HIS A 129 -18.32 -9.11 1.27
CA HIS A 129 -18.81 -9.43 2.60
C HIS A 129 -19.22 -8.14 3.31
N GLU A 130 -20.49 -7.99 3.64
CA GLU A 130 -20.96 -6.91 4.51
C GLU A 130 -20.78 -7.34 5.96
N VAL A 131 -20.06 -6.54 6.74
CA VAL A 131 -19.70 -6.91 8.12
C VAL A 131 -19.98 -5.76 9.09
N ALA A 132 -20.34 -6.11 10.31
CA ALA A 132 -20.40 -5.19 11.44
C ALA A 132 -19.00 -4.87 12.00
N PRO A 133 -18.86 -3.88 12.90
CA PRO A 133 -17.63 -3.61 13.61
C PRO A 133 -17.04 -4.86 14.25
N GLY A 134 -15.73 -5.06 14.14
CA GLY A 134 -15.05 -6.23 14.68
C GLY A 134 -13.78 -6.60 13.92
N THR A 135 -13.25 -7.78 14.23
CA THR A 135 -12.08 -8.38 13.55
C THR A 135 -12.52 -9.59 12.75
N TRP A 136 -12.13 -9.63 11.48
CA TRP A 136 -12.55 -10.61 10.49
C TRP A 136 -11.34 -11.27 9.84
N ILE A 137 -11.41 -12.59 9.69
CA ILE A 137 -10.35 -13.37 9.06
C ILE A 137 -10.90 -14.04 7.80
N PHE A 138 -10.16 -13.86 6.69
CA PHE A 138 -10.51 -14.45 5.40
C PHE A 138 -9.31 -15.19 4.83
N PHE A 139 -9.60 -16.10 3.90
CA PHE A 139 -8.59 -16.83 3.14
C PHE A 139 -8.97 -16.80 1.66
N SER A 140 -7.97 -16.75 0.78
CA SER A 140 -8.15 -16.99 -0.66
C SER A 140 -6.98 -17.80 -1.23
N ALA A 141 -7.22 -18.49 -2.32
CA ALA A 141 -6.14 -19.11 -3.08
C ALA A 141 -5.16 -18.05 -3.62
N VAL A 142 -3.95 -18.45 -3.85
CA VAL A 142 -2.93 -17.65 -4.53
C VAL A 142 -3.07 -17.88 -6.03
N GLU A 143 -3.46 -16.83 -6.76
CA GLU A 143 -3.48 -16.84 -8.22
C GLU A 143 -2.09 -16.67 -8.84
#